data_f2c82d9214b07da66cbb05494e4c78bc
#
_entry.id   f2c82d9214b07da66cbb05494e4c78bc
#
_cell.length_a   1.000
_cell.length_b   1.000
_cell.length_c   1.000
_cell.angle_alpha   90.00
_cell.angle_beta   90.00
_cell.angle_gamma   90.00
#
_symmetry.space_group_name_H-M   'P 1'
#
loop_
_entity.id
_entity.type
_entity.pdbx_description
1 polymer ?
#
loop_
_entity_poly.entity_id
_entity_poly.type
_entity_poly.pdbx_seq_one_letter_code
_entity_poly.pdbx_strand_id
1 'polypeptide(L)'
;MPTGACGINCDVCKLNLLGTCSSCGPGTSLEAEKKLAAQQRLLGSTCSILACAKLNQIEYCMRDCNQYPCDNFRAGPYPFSQGFLDMQQRRLKERPPAFAPDGSRITVDAAYWDELLKKNIDTLCNFTLFESDSSGHLRFHFLNEDIMVDLKERCLKRMENDRWSKSEDPLLELVTVLYLINVDGLYPMDKDIVGVKDLKEAHFFQGPHALKTELLVRRYGTDLNAFNQVAEYLEGEPRNMADTAYRLLPFPRVPLYYLLWKGDEEFEPQVTVLLDRSIENVLAADAIWALINRVSTALLEGCVI
;
A
#
# COMPACT_ATOMS: atom_id res chain seq x y z
N MET A 1 1.88 24.57 -4.86
CA MET A 1 2.70 23.43 -4.35
C MET A 1 3.66 23.04 -5.45
N PRO A 2 4.96 22.91 -5.18
CA PRO A 2 5.94 22.60 -6.22
C PRO A 2 5.78 21.13 -6.65
N THR A 3 5.26 20.92 -7.85
CA THR A 3 5.18 19.61 -8.48
C THR A 3 6.28 19.48 -9.50
N GLY A 4 7.07 18.42 -9.44
CA GLY A 4 8.11 18.14 -10.41
C GLY A 4 7.57 17.63 -11.74
N ALA A 5 8.37 17.67 -12.80
CA ALA A 5 8.01 17.15 -14.12
C ALA A 5 7.60 15.65 -14.10
N CYS A 6 8.06 14.88 -13.09
CA CYS A 6 7.59 13.51 -12.85
C CYS A 6 6.11 13.42 -12.49
N GLY A 7 5.51 14.49 -11.96
CA GLY A 7 4.12 14.53 -11.48
C GLY A 7 3.98 14.41 -9.96
N ILE A 8 5.08 14.28 -9.22
CA ILE A 8 5.06 14.17 -7.75
C ILE A 8 5.24 15.55 -7.11
N ASN A 9 4.50 15.81 -6.02
CA ASN A 9 4.73 16.99 -5.19
C ASN A 9 6.10 16.89 -4.49
N CYS A 10 6.98 17.86 -4.77
CA CYS A 10 8.34 17.88 -4.25
C CYS A 10 8.41 18.07 -2.73
N ASP A 11 7.44 18.74 -2.11
CA ASP A 11 7.46 19.04 -0.67
C ASP A 11 7.33 17.76 0.18
N VAL A 12 6.70 16.72 -0.37
CA VAL A 12 6.50 15.43 0.30
C VAL A 12 7.32 14.30 -0.33
N CYS A 13 8.08 14.58 -1.37
CA CYS A 13 8.88 13.58 -2.07
C CYS A 13 10.09 13.17 -1.23
N LYS A 14 10.21 11.89 -0.87
CA LYS A 14 11.36 11.36 -0.11
C LYS A 14 12.71 11.72 -0.75
N LEU A 15 12.83 11.65 -2.06
CA LEU A 15 14.06 11.98 -2.78
C LEU A 15 14.42 13.46 -2.65
N ASN A 16 13.43 14.35 -2.63
CA ASN A 16 13.65 15.77 -2.40
C ASN A 16 14.02 16.03 -0.94
N LEU A 17 13.32 15.40 0.00
CA LEU A 17 13.61 15.54 1.43
C LEU A 17 14.99 15.02 1.81
N LEU A 18 15.49 13.99 1.13
CA LEU A 18 16.85 13.44 1.31
C LEU A 18 17.93 14.21 0.55
N GLY A 19 17.58 15.26 -0.18
CA GLY A 19 18.53 16.03 -1.00
C GLY A 19 19.05 15.30 -2.25
N THR A 20 18.54 14.11 -2.55
CA THR A 20 18.90 13.34 -3.76
C THR A 20 18.30 13.96 -5.02
N CYS A 21 17.16 14.62 -4.89
CA CYS A 21 16.49 15.38 -5.92
C CYS A 21 16.22 16.81 -5.43
N SER A 22 15.81 17.67 -6.32
CA SER A 22 15.35 19.03 -6.00
C SER A 22 14.16 19.40 -6.88
N SER A 23 13.42 20.43 -6.50
CA SER A 23 12.29 20.93 -7.29
C SER A 23 12.75 21.28 -8.72
N CYS A 24 11.92 20.94 -9.70
CA CYS A 24 12.19 21.24 -11.10
C CYS A 24 11.02 21.95 -11.81
N GLY A 25 9.88 22.05 -11.15
CA GLY A 25 8.66 22.56 -11.78
C GLY A 25 8.17 21.69 -12.95
N PRO A 26 7.20 22.19 -13.72
CA PRO A 26 6.75 21.56 -14.96
C PRO A 26 7.90 21.37 -15.95
N GLY A 27 7.87 20.29 -16.74
CA GLY A 27 8.93 20.01 -17.72
C GLY A 27 9.13 21.11 -18.77
N THR A 28 8.13 21.94 -19.02
CA THR A 28 8.18 23.09 -19.95
C THR A 28 8.67 24.39 -19.31
N SER A 29 8.90 24.40 -17.98
CA SER A 29 9.23 25.62 -17.23
C SER A 29 10.69 26.07 -17.39
N LEU A 30 10.96 27.34 -17.03
CA LEU A 30 12.31 27.87 -16.93
C LEU A 30 13.12 27.21 -15.81
N GLU A 31 12.45 26.78 -14.73
CA GLU A 31 13.07 26.04 -13.63
C GLU A 31 13.60 24.70 -14.12
N ALA A 32 12.84 24.01 -14.99
CA ALA A 32 13.28 22.78 -15.63
C ALA A 32 14.55 22.98 -16.46
N GLU A 33 14.63 24.05 -17.27
CA GLU A 33 15.81 24.39 -18.06
C GLU A 33 17.04 24.67 -17.19
N LYS A 34 16.88 25.52 -16.17
CA LYS A 34 17.95 25.85 -15.24
C LYS A 34 18.48 24.62 -14.52
N LYS A 35 17.57 23.71 -14.11
CA LYS A 35 17.95 22.47 -13.44
C LYS A 35 18.71 21.53 -14.37
N LEU A 36 18.25 21.33 -15.61
CA LEU A 36 18.94 20.49 -16.59
C LEU A 36 20.36 21.03 -16.87
N ALA A 37 20.50 22.35 -17.09
CA ALA A 37 21.79 22.99 -17.30
C ALA A 37 22.72 22.83 -16.07
N ALA A 38 22.19 22.99 -14.87
CA ALA A 38 22.96 22.81 -13.64
C ALA A 38 23.39 21.33 -13.46
N GLN A 39 22.50 20.36 -13.68
CA GLN A 39 22.82 18.94 -13.60
C GLN A 39 23.89 18.54 -14.61
N GLN A 40 23.77 18.98 -15.86
CA GLN A 40 24.78 18.70 -16.89
C GLN A 40 26.16 19.28 -16.50
N ARG A 41 26.19 20.50 -15.98
CA ARG A 41 27.46 21.17 -15.58
C ARG A 41 28.10 20.53 -14.34
N LEU A 42 27.27 20.15 -13.33
CA LEU A 42 27.80 19.72 -12.04
C LEU A 42 27.98 18.20 -11.94
N LEU A 43 27.11 17.43 -12.62
CA LEU A 43 27.06 15.98 -12.51
C LEU A 43 27.45 15.25 -13.80
N GLY A 44 27.62 15.98 -14.91
CA GLY A 44 27.91 15.42 -16.23
C GLY A 44 26.72 14.64 -16.83
N SER A 45 25.57 14.57 -16.13
CA SER A 45 24.38 13.87 -16.59
C SER A 45 23.11 14.57 -16.07
N THR A 46 22.00 14.38 -16.77
CA THR A 46 20.72 15.00 -16.42
C THR A 46 19.72 13.95 -15.93
N CYS A 47 18.71 14.38 -15.19
CA CYS A 47 17.56 13.52 -14.85
C CYS A 47 16.84 13.11 -16.15
N SER A 48 16.78 11.80 -16.44
CA SER A 48 16.17 11.26 -17.66
C SER A 48 14.67 11.61 -17.77
N ILE A 49 13.95 11.62 -16.65
CA ILE A 49 12.52 12.02 -16.61
C ILE A 49 12.38 13.50 -17.03
N LEU A 50 13.16 14.38 -16.42
CA LEU A 50 13.09 15.83 -16.70
C LEU A 50 13.54 16.15 -18.12
N ALA A 51 14.62 15.53 -18.59
CA ALA A 51 15.14 15.71 -19.96
C ALA A 51 14.09 15.24 -20.99
N CYS A 52 13.48 14.08 -20.79
CA CYS A 52 12.43 13.57 -21.65
C CYS A 52 11.20 14.48 -21.64
N ALA A 53 10.76 14.93 -20.47
CA ALA A 53 9.60 15.84 -20.34
C ALA A 53 9.86 17.15 -21.10
N LYS A 54 11.05 17.74 -20.94
CA LYS A 54 11.43 18.98 -21.66
C LYS A 54 11.48 18.76 -23.16
N LEU A 55 12.11 17.69 -23.63
CA LEU A 55 12.24 17.38 -25.05
C LEU A 55 10.87 17.22 -25.72
N ASN A 56 9.93 16.57 -25.05
CA ASN A 56 8.60 16.26 -25.59
C ASN A 56 7.53 17.30 -25.23
N GLN A 57 7.92 18.46 -24.64
CA GLN A 57 7.02 19.54 -24.21
C GLN A 57 5.90 19.07 -23.28
N ILE A 58 6.23 18.16 -22.34
CA ILE A 58 5.32 17.59 -21.36
C ILE A 58 5.48 18.35 -20.04
N GLU A 59 4.40 18.88 -19.49
CA GLU A 59 4.45 19.55 -18.18
C GLU A 59 4.66 18.53 -17.06
N TYR A 60 3.81 17.50 -16.98
CA TYR A 60 3.85 16.47 -15.93
C TYR A 60 3.68 15.08 -16.53
N CYS A 61 4.70 14.24 -16.41
CA CYS A 61 4.69 12.91 -17.02
C CYS A 61 3.50 12.06 -16.55
N MET A 62 3.18 12.05 -15.25
CA MET A 62 2.06 11.26 -14.72
C MET A 62 0.69 11.73 -15.19
N ARG A 63 0.55 12.98 -15.65
CA ARG A 63 -0.72 13.54 -16.11
C ARG A 63 -0.83 13.53 -17.64
N ASP A 64 0.24 13.93 -18.32
CA ASP A 64 0.19 14.36 -19.71
C ASP A 64 0.88 13.41 -20.69
N CYS A 65 1.65 12.41 -20.22
CA CYS A 65 2.41 11.53 -21.09
C CYS A 65 1.66 10.25 -21.43
N ASN A 66 1.35 10.06 -22.71
CA ASN A 66 0.67 8.85 -23.20
C ASN A 66 1.52 7.57 -23.06
N GLN A 67 2.85 7.69 -22.88
CA GLN A 67 3.75 6.55 -22.71
C GLN A 67 4.03 6.25 -21.23
N TYR A 68 3.43 7.00 -20.31
CA TYR A 68 3.61 6.76 -18.88
C TYR A 68 2.89 5.46 -18.45
N PRO A 69 3.49 4.63 -17.59
CA PRO A 69 4.86 4.65 -17.08
C PRO A 69 5.84 4.04 -18.09
N CYS A 70 6.90 4.79 -18.38
CA CYS A 70 7.96 4.38 -19.31
C CYS A 70 9.22 3.91 -18.56
N ASP A 71 10.26 3.50 -19.30
CA ASP A 71 11.52 2.99 -18.72
C ASP A 71 12.24 4.01 -17.84
N ASN A 72 12.05 5.32 -18.06
CA ASN A 72 12.59 6.34 -17.16
C ASN A 72 12.04 6.22 -15.73
N PHE A 73 10.84 5.69 -15.55
CA PHE A 73 10.23 5.46 -14.24
C PHE A 73 10.53 4.07 -13.67
N ARG A 74 10.81 3.07 -14.52
CA ARG A 74 11.10 1.69 -14.10
C ARG A 74 12.59 1.47 -13.80
N ALA A 75 13.46 1.95 -14.68
CA ALA A 75 14.90 1.72 -14.63
C ALA A 75 15.72 3.01 -14.39
N GLY A 76 15.06 4.14 -14.21
CA GLY A 76 15.71 5.44 -14.01
C GLY A 76 16.25 5.65 -12.61
N PRO A 77 16.81 6.83 -12.32
CA PRO A 77 17.42 7.15 -11.02
C PRO A 77 16.42 7.17 -9.85
N TYR A 78 15.13 7.09 -10.13
CA TYR A 78 14.03 7.11 -9.16
C TYR A 78 13.20 5.84 -9.31
N PRO A 79 13.58 4.74 -8.65
CA PRO A 79 12.85 3.49 -8.76
C PRO A 79 11.49 3.61 -8.05
N PHE A 80 10.46 3.82 -8.84
CA PHE A 80 9.08 3.69 -8.34
C PHE A 80 8.74 2.21 -8.20
N SER A 81 7.92 1.85 -7.20
CA SER A 81 7.42 0.49 -7.12
C SER A 81 6.53 0.15 -8.32
N GLN A 82 6.56 -1.10 -8.75
CA GLN A 82 5.73 -1.54 -9.88
C GLN A 82 4.24 -1.33 -9.54
N GLY A 83 3.81 -1.65 -8.32
CA GLY A 83 2.43 -1.43 -7.88
C GLY A 83 1.97 0.02 -7.99
N PHE A 84 2.84 0.99 -7.62
CA PHE A 84 2.52 2.41 -7.79
C PHE A 84 2.38 2.79 -9.27
N LEU A 85 3.29 2.33 -10.13
CA LEU A 85 3.25 2.64 -11.56
C LEU A 85 1.98 2.05 -12.21
N ASP A 86 1.60 0.83 -11.85
CA ASP A 86 0.40 0.16 -12.34
C ASP A 86 -0.88 0.87 -11.87
N MET A 87 -0.93 1.30 -10.61
CA MET A 87 -2.02 2.12 -10.09
C MET A 87 -2.17 3.41 -10.88
N GLN A 88 -1.08 4.15 -11.11
CA GLN A 88 -1.13 5.40 -11.89
C GLN A 88 -1.55 5.13 -13.34
N GLN A 89 -1.09 4.05 -13.95
CA GLN A 89 -1.49 3.67 -15.30
C GLN A 89 -2.99 3.35 -15.39
N ARG A 90 -3.56 2.70 -14.37
CA ARG A 90 -5.01 2.46 -14.28
C ARG A 90 -5.78 3.78 -14.21
N ARG A 91 -5.32 4.74 -13.41
CA ARG A 91 -5.93 6.08 -13.30
C ARG A 91 -5.92 6.84 -14.62
N LEU A 92 -4.83 6.77 -15.39
CA LEU A 92 -4.72 7.43 -16.70
C LEU A 92 -5.64 6.82 -17.77
N LYS A 93 -6.08 5.57 -17.60
CA LYS A 93 -7.01 4.91 -18.53
C LYS A 93 -8.47 5.31 -18.28
N GLU A 94 -8.74 6.44 -17.61
CA GLU A 94 -10.08 6.96 -17.31
C GLU A 94 -10.98 5.97 -16.56
N ARG A 95 -10.37 5.10 -15.74
CA ARG A 95 -11.15 4.21 -14.87
C ARG A 95 -11.65 4.99 -13.68
N PRO A 96 -12.92 4.83 -13.28
CA PRO A 96 -13.44 5.48 -12.10
C PRO A 96 -12.57 5.10 -10.87
N PRO A 97 -12.29 6.05 -9.97
CA PRO A 97 -11.53 5.74 -8.77
C PRO A 97 -12.31 4.72 -7.93
N ALA A 98 -11.58 3.79 -7.34
CA ALA A 98 -12.19 2.81 -6.43
C ALA A 98 -12.76 3.46 -5.15
N PHE A 99 -12.36 4.69 -4.88
CA PHE A 99 -12.84 5.53 -3.78
C PHE A 99 -13.63 6.71 -4.32
N ALA A 100 -14.86 6.90 -3.86
CA ALA A 100 -15.61 8.10 -4.16
C ALA A 100 -15.13 9.27 -3.30
N PRO A 101 -14.91 10.48 -3.89
CA PRO A 101 -14.46 11.66 -3.16
C PRO A 101 -15.42 12.13 -2.07
N ASP A 102 -16.69 11.80 -2.17
CA ASP A 102 -17.78 12.20 -1.25
C ASP A 102 -17.97 11.25 -0.07
N GLY A 103 -17.09 10.24 0.07
CA GLY A 103 -17.20 9.21 1.10
C GLY A 103 -18.33 8.22 0.84
N SER A 104 -18.92 8.21 -0.36
CA SER A 104 -19.90 7.22 -0.75
C SER A 104 -19.27 5.82 -0.78
N ARG A 105 -20.11 4.78 -0.86
CA ARG A 105 -19.69 3.37 -0.82
C ARG A 105 -18.55 3.10 -1.80
N ILE A 106 -17.41 2.65 -1.29
CA ILE A 106 -16.31 2.17 -2.11
C ILE A 106 -16.80 0.97 -2.91
N THR A 107 -16.55 0.98 -4.21
CA THR A 107 -16.83 -0.18 -5.08
C THR A 107 -15.57 -0.54 -5.84
N VAL A 108 -15.24 -1.82 -5.90
CA VAL A 108 -14.14 -2.30 -6.73
C VAL A 108 -14.55 -2.21 -8.18
N ASP A 109 -13.79 -1.46 -8.97
CA ASP A 109 -14.06 -1.29 -10.40
C ASP A 109 -14.03 -2.66 -11.11
N ALA A 110 -15.01 -2.87 -12.01
CA ALA A 110 -15.11 -4.08 -12.81
C ALA A 110 -13.81 -4.40 -13.58
N ALA A 111 -13.05 -3.39 -13.95
CA ALA A 111 -11.78 -3.56 -14.64
C ALA A 111 -10.70 -4.26 -13.79
N TYR A 112 -10.69 -4.10 -12.47
CA TYR A 112 -9.80 -4.86 -11.60
C TYR A 112 -10.18 -6.34 -11.59
N TRP A 113 -11.47 -6.64 -11.53
CA TRP A 113 -11.96 -8.01 -11.64
C TRP A 113 -11.64 -8.63 -13.00
N ASP A 114 -11.79 -7.88 -14.10
CA ASP A 114 -11.40 -8.34 -15.45
C ASP A 114 -9.89 -8.61 -15.57
N GLU A 115 -9.06 -7.87 -14.85
CA GLU A 115 -7.61 -8.10 -14.78
C GLU A 115 -7.29 -9.35 -13.96
N LEU A 116 -7.93 -9.52 -12.80
CA LEU A 116 -7.78 -10.70 -11.96
C LEU A 116 -8.18 -11.98 -12.68
N LEU A 117 -9.29 -11.96 -13.43
CA LEU A 117 -9.78 -13.12 -14.18
C LEU A 117 -8.83 -13.60 -15.31
N LYS A 118 -7.85 -12.79 -15.69
CA LYS A 118 -6.81 -13.18 -16.66
C LYS A 118 -5.63 -13.92 -16.01
N LYS A 119 -5.55 -13.92 -14.68
CA LYS A 119 -4.48 -14.60 -13.94
C LYS A 119 -4.73 -16.10 -13.89
N ASN A 120 -3.64 -16.86 -13.84
CA ASN A 120 -3.72 -18.29 -13.61
C ASN A 120 -3.93 -18.58 -12.11
N ILE A 121 -5.00 -19.31 -11.78
CA ILE A 121 -5.40 -19.59 -10.39
C ILE A 121 -4.34 -20.40 -9.65
N ASP A 122 -3.77 -21.43 -10.27
CA ASP A 122 -2.75 -22.27 -9.63
C ASP A 122 -1.49 -21.47 -9.30
N THR A 123 -1.11 -20.56 -10.19
CA THR A 123 -0.01 -19.61 -9.96
C THR A 123 -0.30 -18.68 -8.80
N LEU A 124 -1.50 -18.13 -8.74
CA LEU A 124 -1.94 -17.28 -7.62
C LEU A 124 -1.88 -18.05 -6.29
N CYS A 125 -2.44 -19.27 -6.24
CA CYS A 125 -2.41 -20.11 -5.04
C CYS A 125 -0.96 -20.36 -4.57
N ASN A 126 -0.04 -20.66 -5.50
CA ASN A 126 1.36 -20.88 -5.17
C ASN A 126 2.05 -19.63 -4.60
N PHE A 127 1.73 -18.43 -5.11
CA PHE A 127 2.36 -17.19 -4.66
C PHE A 127 1.73 -16.65 -3.37
N THR A 128 0.43 -16.78 -3.21
CA THR A 128 -0.31 -16.19 -2.08
C THR A 128 -0.54 -17.13 -0.91
N LEU A 129 -0.45 -18.45 -1.15
CA LEU A 129 -0.92 -19.51 -0.26
C LEU A 129 -2.44 -19.48 -0.04
N PHE A 130 -3.19 -18.88 -0.97
CA PHE A 130 -4.64 -19.04 -0.99
C PHE A 130 -4.99 -20.43 -1.51
N GLU A 131 -6.08 -20.99 -1.02
CA GLU A 131 -6.58 -22.28 -1.45
C GLU A 131 -7.62 -22.12 -2.54
N SER A 132 -7.59 -22.96 -3.57
CA SER A 132 -8.66 -23.01 -4.58
C SER A 132 -9.63 -24.15 -4.26
N ASP A 133 -10.93 -23.89 -4.39
CA ASP A 133 -11.95 -24.93 -4.29
C ASP A 133 -12.28 -25.54 -5.67
N SER A 134 -13.09 -26.62 -5.67
CA SER A 134 -13.53 -27.30 -6.89
C SER A 134 -14.35 -26.44 -7.85
N SER A 135 -14.85 -25.30 -7.39
CA SER A 135 -15.60 -24.32 -8.18
C SER A 135 -14.72 -23.22 -8.77
N GLY A 136 -13.43 -23.20 -8.39
CA GLY A 136 -12.44 -22.22 -8.82
C GLY A 136 -12.49 -20.92 -8.02
N HIS A 137 -13.13 -20.89 -6.85
CA HIS A 137 -13.04 -19.77 -5.93
C HIS A 137 -11.73 -19.85 -5.13
N LEU A 138 -11.20 -18.69 -4.71
CA LEU A 138 -10.02 -18.64 -3.85
C LEU A 138 -10.46 -18.41 -2.41
N ARG A 139 -9.80 -19.09 -1.47
CA ARG A 139 -10.06 -18.96 -0.03
C ARG A 139 -8.80 -18.59 0.72
N PHE A 140 -8.95 -17.78 1.76
CA PHE A 140 -7.86 -17.41 2.66
C PHE A 140 -8.42 -16.97 4.01
N HIS A 141 -7.55 -16.95 5.02
CA HIS A 141 -7.87 -16.34 6.31
C HIS A 141 -7.43 -14.87 6.27
N PHE A 142 -8.37 -13.97 6.54
CA PHE A 142 -8.09 -12.59 6.89
C PHE A 142 -8.14 -12.50 8.42
N LEU A 143 -6.97 -12.51 9.05
CA LEU A 143 -6.87 -12.66 10.51
C LEU A 143 -7.62 -13.95 10.93
N ASN A 144 -8.61 -13.82 11.81
CA ASN A 144 -9.45 -14.94 12.28
C ASN A 144 -10.73 -15.18 11.45
N GLU A 145 -10.84 -14.60 10.27
CA GLU A 145 -12.04 -14.70 9.42
C GLU A 145 -11.77 -15.51 8.15
N ASP A 146 -12.66 -16.46 7.85
CA ASP A 146 -12.66 -17.18 6.58
C ASP A 146 -13.24 -16.32 5.47
N ILE A 147 -12.43 -16.03 4.46
CA ILE A 147 -12.80 -15.20 3.30
C ILE A 147 -12.70 -16.04 2.02
N MET A 148 -13.69 -15.86 1.14
CA MET A 148 -13.71 -16.42 -0.20
C MET A 148 -13.77 -15.31 -1.25
N VAL A 149 -12.89 -15.39 -2.24
CA VAL A 149 -12.94 -14.56 -3.46
C VAL A 149 -13.79 -15.30 -4.48
N ASP A 150 -15.02 -14.87 -4.65
CA ASP A 150 -15.92 -15.44 -5.67
C ASP A 150 -15.64 -14.77 -7.02
N LEU A 151 -14.87 -15.46 -7.85
CA LEU A 151 -14.49 -14.97 -9.18
C LEU A 151 -15.66 -14.89 -10.16
N LYS A 152 -16.75 -15.65 -9.94
CA LYS A 152 -17.94 -15.62 -10.80
C LYS A 152 -18.83 -14.44 -10.47
N GLU A 153 -19.11 -14.24 -9.17
CA GLU A 153 -19.93 -13.13 -8.69
C GLU A 153 -19.15 -11.83 -8.55
N ARG A 154 -17.81 -11.89 -8.65
CA ARG A 154 -16.91 -10.73 -8.51
C ARG A 154 -17.11 -9.99 -7.20
N CYS A 155 -17.02 -10.73 -6.10
CA CYS A 155 -17.16 -10.19 -4.76
C CYS A 155 -16.37 -11.03 -3.75
N LEU A 156 -16.14 -10.45 -2.58
CA LEU A 156 -15.75 -11.26 -1.41
C LEU A 156 -16.97 -11.82 -0.72
N LYS A 157 -16.82 -13.02 -0.19
CA LYS A 157 -17.77 -13.64 0.74
C LYS A 157 -17.05 -13.98 2.05
N ARG A 158 -17.78 -13.84 3.15
CA ARG A 158 -17.32 -14.17 4.51
C ARG A 158 -18.09 -15.36 5.01
N MET A 159 -17.43 -16.24 5.76
CA MET A 159 -18.08 -17.35 6.43
C MET A 159 -18.79 -16.85 7.69
N GLU A 160 -20.10 -17.01 7.75
CA GLU A 160 -20.92 -16.65 8.91
C GLU A 160 -21.91 -17.78 9.19
N ASN A 161 -21.88 -18.33 10.40
CA ASN A 161 -22.78 -19.42 10.80
C ASN A 161 -22.78 -20.59 9.78
N ASP A 162 -21.61 -21.04 9.36
CA ASP A 162 -21.39 -22.11 8.37
C ASP A 162 -21.99 -21.83 6.97
N ARG A 163 -22.16 -20.55 6.63
CA ARG A 163 -22.65 -20.13 5.32
C ARG A 163 -21.82 -19.00 4.76
N TRP A 164 -21.60 -19.03 3.45
CA TRP A 164 -20.97 -17.94 2.74
C TRP A 164 -21.97 -16.82 2.46
N SER A 165 -21.75 -15.65 3.04
CA SER A 165 -22.51 -14.42 2.80
C SER A 165 -21.64 -13.39 2.08
N LYS A 166 -22.24 -12.53 1.26
CA LYS A 166 -21.50 -11.44 0.60
C LYS A 166 -20.93 -10.49 1.65
N SER A 167 -19.64 -10.24 1.57
CA SER A 167 -18.96 -9.30 2.47
C SER A 167 -19.44 -7.86 2.22
N GLU A 168 -19.68 -7.14 3.31
CA GLU A 168 -19.97 -5.69 3.27
C GLU A 168 -18.72 -4.85 3.52
N ASP A 169 -17.53 -5.43 3.37
CA ASP A 169 -16.24 -4.76 3.53
C ASP A 169 -15.60 -4.44 2.17
N PRO A 170 -15.97 -3.32 1.54
CA PRO A 170 -15.46 -2.96 0.22
C PRO A 170 -13.96 -2.60 0.24
N LEU A 171 -13.42 -2.22 1.41
CA LEU A 171 -12.01 -1.90 1.53
C LEU A 171 -11.17 -3.18 1.49
N LEU A 172 -11.59 -4.21 2.23
CA LEU A 172 -10.97 -5.53 2.17
C LEU A 172 -11.08 -6.12 0.76
N GLU A 173 -12.24 -5.98 0.10
CA GLU A 173 -12.42 -6.43 -1.28
C GLU A 173 -11.42 -5.78 -2.22
N LEU A 174 -11.31 -4.45 -2.18
CA LEU A 174 -10.36 -3.71 -3.01
C LEU A 174 -8.93 -4.16 -2.79
N VAL A 175 -8.47 -4.21 -1.54
CA VAL A 175 -7.08 -4.57 -1.21
C VAL A 175 -6.78 -6.01 -1.62
N THR A 176 -7.74 -6.94 -1.41
CA THR A 176 -7.59 -8.34 -1.81
C THR A 176 -7.45 -8.48 -3.32
N VAL A 177 -8.31 -7.80 -4.09
CA VAL A 177 -8.23 -7.84 -5.56
C VAL A 177 -6.93 -7.24 -6.06
N LEU A 178 -6.48 -6.10 -5.50
CA LEU A 178 -5.20 -5.48 -5.85
C LEU A 178 -4.01 -6.37 -5.51
N TYR A 179 -4.03 -7.04 -4.35
CA TYR A 179 -3.00 -8.02 -3.97
C TYR A 179 -2.91 -9.14 -5.00
N LEU A 180 -4.03 -9.77 -5.36
CA LEU A 180 -4.08 -10.88 -6.32
C LEU A 180 -3.65 -10.46 -7.73
N ILE A 181 -3.96 -9.24 -8.16
CA ILE A 181 -3.53 -8.72 -9.45
C ILE A 181 -2.00 -8.52 -9.51
N ASN A 182 -1.44 -7.97 -8.43
CA ASN A 182 -0.06 -7.50 -8.43
C ASN A 182 0.95 -8.59 -8.02
N VAL A 183 0.52 -9.63 -7.30
CA VAL A 183 1.44 -10.70 -6.92
C VAL A 183 1.98 -11.43 -8.16
N ASP A 184 3.30 -11.47 -8.28
CA ASP A 184 4.01 -12.04 -9.43
C ASP A 184 5.14 -13.00 -9.06
N GLY A 185 5.33 -13.27 -7.76
CA GLY A 185 6.39 -14.13 -7.27
C GLY A 185 6.33 -14.45 -5.78
N LEU A 186 7.29 -15.24 -5.35
CA LEU A 186 7.50 -15.59 -3.94
C LEU A 186 8.53 -14.65 -3.34
N TYR A 187 8.10 -13.88 -2.34
CA TYR A 187 8.97 -12.96 -1.61
C TYR A 187 9.24 -13.51 -0.20
N PRO A 188 10.51 -13.49 0.28
CA PRO A 188 10.84 -13.88 1.64
C PRO A 188 10.10 -12.98 2.64
N MET A 189 9.55 -13.58 3.70
CA MET A 189 8.94 -12.84 4.82
C MET A 189 9.91 -12.72 5.99
N ASP A 190 9.67 -11.77 6.88
CA ASP A 190 10.41 -11.53 8.14
C ASP A 190 11.91 -11.24 7.92
N LYS A 191 12.29 -10.69 6.77
CA LYS A 191 13.69 -10.42 6.42
C LYS A 191 14.09 -8.96 6.57
N ASP A 192 13.21 -8.05 6.21
CA ASP A 192 13.50 -6.60 6.25
C ASP A 192 12.27 -5.88 6.82
N ILE A 193 12.22 -5.83 8.16
CA ILE A 193 11.11 -5.22 8.91
C ILE A 193 11.37 -3.72 9.02
N VAL A 194 10.48 -2.93 8.46
CA VAL A 194 10.63 -1.47 8.29
C VAL A 194 9.37 -0.71 8.67
N GLY A 195 9.52 0.57 8.95
CA GLY A 195 8.40 1.50 9.07
C GLY A 195 7.93 2.02 7.71
N VAL A 196 6.71 2.55 7.64
CA VAL A 196 6.19 3.17 6.41
C VAL A 196 7.06 4.33 5.90
N LYS A 197 7.85 4.95 6.76
CA LYS A 197 8.80 6.01 6.40
C LYS A 197 10.00 5.51 5.59
N ASP A 198 10.27 4.21 5.64
CA ASP A 198 11.39 3.57 4.95
C ASP A 198 11.00 2.95 3.61
N LEU A 199 9.72 2.98 3.26
CA LEU A 199 9.21 2.53 1.97
C LEU A 199 9.59 3.49 0.84
N LYS A 200 9.56 3.01 -0.40
CA LYS A 200 9.83 3.81 -1.60
C LYS A 200 8.89 5.00 -1.72
N GLU A 201 7.58 4.77 -1.48
CA GLU A 201 6.56 5.81 -1.50
C GLU A 201 6.23 6.36 -0.11
N ALA A 202 7.22 6.50 0.78
CA ALA A 202 7.04 7.02 2.13
C ALA A 202 6.30 8.38 2.20
N HIS A 203 6.42 9.18 1.13
CA HIS A 203 5.71 10.47 1.01
C HIS A 203 4.18 10.33 1.03
N PHE A 204 3.65 9.17 0.65
CA PHE A 204 2.21 8.91 0.70
C PHE A 204 1.67 8.90 2.14
N PHE A 205 2.46 8.39 3.09
CA PHE A 205 2.05 8.21 4.50
C PHE A 205 2.15 9.48 5.34
N GLN A 206 1.78 10.63 4.76
CA GLN A 206 1.81 11.95 5.41
C GLN A 206 0.45 12.66 5.29
N GLY A 207 0.22 13.63 6.17
CA GLY A 207 -1.03 14.40 6.18
C GLY A 207 -2.27 13.51 6.32
N PRO A 208 -3.22 13.55 5.36
CA PRO A 208 -4.46 12.78 5.46
C PRO A 208 -4.25 11.26 5.40
N HIS A 209 -3.10 10.80 4.91
CA HIS A 209 -2.73 9.38 4.82
C HIS A 209 -1.77 8.95 5.94
N ALA A 210 -1.52 9.78 6.94
CA ALA A 210 -0.81 9.34 8.14
C ALA A 210 -1.54 8.14 8.77
N LEU A 211 -0.78 7.21 9.34
CA LEU A 211 -1.39 6.06 10.04
C LEU A 211 -2.12 6.56 11.29
N LYS A 212 -3.37 6.17 11.43
CA LYS A 212 -4.24 6.59 12.55
C LYS A 212 -4.05 5.69 13.77
N THR A 213 -2.84 5.70 14.32
CA THR A 213 -2.50 4.88 15.50
C THR A 213 -3.03 5.46 16.81
N GLU A 214 -3.48 6.72 16.84
CA GLU A 214 -3.97 7.39 18.05
C GLU A 214 -5.19 6.69 18.68
N LEU A 215 -6.03 6.06 17.86
CA LEU A 215 -7.18 5.30 18.38
C LEU A 215 -6.74 4.04 19.13
N LEU A 216 -5.70 3.35 18.61
CA LEU A 216 -5.08 2.20 19.28
C LEU A 216 -4.38 2.64 20.59
N VAL A 217 -3.65 3.76 20.56
CA VAL A 217 -3.05 4.35 21.75
C VAL A 217 -4.11 4.67 22.81
N ARG A 218 -5.20 5.32 22.44
CA ARG A 218 -6.32 5.63 23.37
C ARG A 218 -6.95 4.38 23.96
N ARG A 219 -7.07 3.32 23.18
CA ARG A 219 -7.73 2.08 23.58
C ARG A 219 -6.84 1.23 24.46
N TYR A 220 -5.55 1.10 24.11
CA TYR A 220 -4.65 0.09 24.67
C TYR A 220 -3.41 0.64 25.35
N GLY A 221 -3.12 1.93 25.23
CA GLY A 221 -1.87 2.53 25.73
C GLY A 221 -1.62 2.39 27.23
N THR A 222 -2.68 2.16 28.02
CA THR A 222 -2.59 1.88 29.46
C THR A 222 -2.94 0.43 29.82
N ASP A 223 -3.46 -0.36 28.85
CA ASP A 223 -3.91 -1.73 29.08
C ASP A 223 -3.34 -2.68 28.01
N LEU A 224 -2.10 -3.10 28.24
CA LEU A 224 -1.41 -4.06 27.37
C LEU A 224 -2.12 -5.42 27.33
N ASN A 225 -2.79 -5.81 28.43
CA ASN A 225 -3.48 -7.10 28.47
C ASN A 225 -4.68 -7.13 27.53
N ALA A 226 -5.44 -6.04 27.46
CA ALA A 226 -6.52 -5.92 26.50
C ALA A 226 -6.02 -5.98 25.04
N PHE A 227 -4.86 -5.38 24.76
CA PHE A 227 -4.23 -5.48 23.45
C PHE A 227 -3.80 -6.92 23.14
N ASN A 228 -3.15 -7.61 24.09
CA ASN A 228 -2.74 -9.00 23.93
C ASN A 228 -3.94 -9.91 23.60
N GLN A 229 -5.01 -9.79 24.39
CA GLN A 229 -6.22 -10.61 24.20
C GLN A 229 -6.82 -10.42 22.81
N VAL A 230 -6.90 -9.17 22.33
CA VAL A 230 -7.46 -8.91 21.01
C VAL A 230 -6.53 -9.36 19.89
N ALA A 231 -5.23 -9.17 20.05
CA ALA A 231 -4.25 -9.60 19.06
C ALA A 231 -4.23 -11.15 18.94
N GLU A 232 -4.31 -11.86 20.06
CA GLU A 232 -4.42 -13.33 20.10
C GLU A 232 -5.76 -13.81 19.51
N TYR A 233 -6.86 -13.12 19.80
CA TYR A 233 -8.17 -13.42 19.19
C TYR A 233 -8.12 -13.28 17.65
N LEU A 234 -7.34 -12.33 17.14
CA LEU A 234 -7.11 -12.13 15.71
C LEU A 234 -5.99 -13.03 15.14
N GLU A 235 -5.63 -14.09 15.85
CA GLU A 235 -4.59 -15.07 15.47
C GLU A 235 -3.19 -14.46 15.33
N GLY A 236 -2.93 -13.37 16.07
CA GLY A 236 -1.63 -12.72 16.10
C GLY A 236 -0.58 -13.56 16.84
N GLU A 237 0.63 -13.56 16.31
CA GLU A 237 1.79 -14.21 16.94
C GLU A 237 2.59 -13.19 17.76
N PRO A 238 2.87 -13.45 19.05
CA PRO A 238 3.64 -12.54 19.89
C PRO A 238 5.08 -12.39 19.38
N ARG A 239 5.63 -11.19 19.50
CA ARG A 239 7.01 -10.83 19.15
C ARG A 239 7.67 -10.06 20.28
N ASN A 240 8.98 -10.23 20.46
CA ASN A 240 9.76 -9.50 21.48
C ASN A 240 10.39 -8.24 20.86
N MET A 241 9.55 -7.22 20.54
CA MET A 241 9.98 -6.01 19.83
C MET A 241 9.56 -4.71 20.55
N ALA A 242 8.75 -4.79 21.61
CA ALA A 242 8.25 -3.68 22.41
C ALA A 242 7.78 -4.21 23.76
N ASP A 243 7.11 -3.41 24.60
CA ASP A 243 6.47 -3.90 25.84
C ASP A 243 5.44 -4.97 25.54
N THR A 244 4.72 -4.81 24.44
CA THR A 244 4.00 -5.89 23.76
C THR A 244 4.03 -5.68 22.25
N ALA A 245 4.14 -6.76 21.49
CA ALA A 245 4.14 -6.72 20.04
C ALA A 245 3.57 -7.99 19.46
N TYR A 246 2.83 -7.86 18.36
CA TYR A 246 2.23 -8.98 17.64
C TYR A 246 2.46 -8.87 16.14
N ARG A 247 2.75 -10.02 15.51
CA ARG A 247 2.70 -10.19 14.06
C ARG A 247 1.29 -10.65 13.70
N LEU A 248 0.60 -9.89 12.88
CA LEU A 248 -0.69 -10.22 12.29
C LEU A 248 -0.51 -10.53 10.80
N LEU A 249 -1.24 -11.53 10.30
CA LEU A 249 -1.19 -11.95 8.90
C LEU A 249 -2.55 -11.66 8.22
N PRO A 250 -2.79 -10.42 7.73
CA PRO A 250 -4.01 -10.14 6.98
C PRO A 250 -4.10 -10.95 5.67
N PHE A 251 -2.96 -11.27 5.08
CA PHE A 251 -2.82 -12.30 4.05
C PHE A 251 -1.70 -13.25 4.44
N PRO A 252 -1.72 -14.53 4.02
CA PRO A 252 -0.76 -15.53 4.48
C PRO A 252 0.73 -15.14 4.30
N ARG A 253 1.01 -14.25 3.36
CA ARG A 253 2.38 -13.80 3.05
C ARG A 253 2.61 -12.29 3.23
N VAL A 254 1.75 -11.61 3.96
CA VAL A 254 1.84 -10.17 4.20
C VAL A 254 1.81 -9.90 5.72
N PRO A 255 2.97 -9.99 6.41
CA PRO A 255 3.03 -9.73 7.84
C PRO A 255 2.97 -8.23 8.14
N LEU A 256 2.16 -7.87 9.13
CA LEU A 256 2.13 -6.57 9.78
C LEU A 256 2.49 -6.75 11.26
N TYR A 257 3.33 -5.87 11.79
CA TYR A 257 3.78 -5.92 13.18
C TYR A 257 3.23 -4.70 13.92
N TYR A 258 2.42 -4.94 14.94
CA TYR A 258 1.91 -3.91 15.82
C TYR A 258 2.69 -3.93 17.13
N LEU A 259 3.38 -2.84 17.39
CA LEU A 259 4.25 -2.65 18.56
C LEU A 259 3.60 -1.61 19.47
N LEU A 260 3.43 -1.95 20.73
CA LEU A 260 2.83 -1.07 21.73
C LEU A 260 3.81 -0.88 22.89
N TRP A 261 4.13 0.38 23.16
CA TRP A 261 4.84 0.80 24.36
C TRP A 261 3.85 1.44 25.32
N LYS A 262 3.90 0.97 26.58
CA LYS A 262 3.07 1.50 27.66
C LYS A 262 3.58 2.88 28.06
N GLY A 263 2.69 3.83 28.27
CA GLY A 263 3.03 5.11 28.86
C GLY A 263 3.43 4.97 30.34
N ASP A 264 4.33 5.83 30.79
CA ASP A 264 4.74 6.01 32.18
C ASP A 264 4.72 7.49 32.57
N GLU A 265 5.39 7.86 33.69
CA GLU A 265 5.43 9.24 34.17
C GLU A 265 6.24 10.18 33.27
N GLU A 266 7.14 9.64 32.43
CA GLU A 266 8.03 10.42 31.56
C GLU A 266 7.64 10.34 30.08
N PHE A 267 7.02 9.24 29.65
CA PHE A 267 6.72 8.98 28.23
C PHE A 267 5.24 8.64 28.00
N GLU A 268 4.68 9.28 26.99
CA GLU A 268 3.35 8.95 26.49
C GLU A 268 3.34 7.55 25.83
N PRO A 269 2.22 6.82 25.93
CA PRO A 269 2.09 5.53 25.25
C PRO A 269 2.18 5.69 23.74
N GLN A 270 2.78 4.70 23.08
CA GLN A 270 2.99 4.76 21.63
C GLN A 270 2.61 3.44 20.97
N VAL A 271 2.03 3.55 19.78
CA VAL A 271 1.83 2.43 18.86
C VAL A 271 2.59 2.68 17.57
N THR A 272 3.37 1.70 17.15
CA THR A 272 4.07 1.71 15.87
C THR A 272 3.64 0.50 15.05
N VAL A 273 3.38 0.72 13.76
CA VAL A 273 3.12 -0.34 12.80
C VAL A 273 4.35 -0.49 11.93
N LEU A 274 4.91 -1.70 11.92
CA LEU A 274 5.98 -2.09 11.01
C LEU A 274 5.44 -3.14 10.03
N LEU A 275 6.16 -3.33 8.95
CA LEU A 275 5.81 -4.28 7.89
C LEU A 275 7.10 -4.88 7.30
N ASP A 276 6.97 -5.99 6.61
CA ASP A 276 8.08 -6.50 5.80
C ASP A 276 8.15 -5.71 4.49
N ARG A 277 9.35 -5.25 4.10
CA ARG A 277 9.55 -4.45 2.88
C ARG A 277 9.06 -5.16 1.62
N SER A 278 8.97 -6.48 1.63
CA SER A 278 8.45 -7.27 0.50
C SER A 278 7.03 -6.88 0.09
N ILE A 279 6.25 -6.25 0.98
CA ILE A 279 4.90 -5.75 0.69
C ILE A 279 4.87 -4.78 -0.51
N GLU A 280 5.95 -4.00 -0.71
CA GLU A 280 6.07 -3.07 -1.85
C GLU A 280 6.09 -3.75 -3.23
N ASN A 281 6.34 -5.06 -3.26
CA ASN A 281 6.32 -5.82 -4.52
C ASN A 281 4.89 -6.23 -4.92
N VAL A 282 3.96 -6.24 -3.97
CA VAL A 282 2.61 -6.77 -4.17
C VAL A 282 1.51 -5.74 -3.95
N LEU A 283 1.77 -4.66 -3.21
CA LEU A 283 0.80 -3.59 -2.94
C LEU A 283 1.44 -2.21 -3.13
N ALA A 284 0.70 -1.29 -3.71
CA ALA A 284 1.05 0.12 -3.77
C ALA A 284 0.76 0.81 -2.41
N ALA A 285 1.33 2.00 -2.19
CA ALA A 285 1.27 2.70 -0.90
C ALA A 285 -0.16 2.96 -0.41
N ASP A 286 -1.10 3.27 -1.29
CA ASP A 286 -2.51 3.47 -0.96
C ASP A 286 -3.20 2.16 -0.50
N ALA A 287 -2.88 1.04 -1.15
CA ALA A 287 -3.37 -0.28 -0.74
C ALA A 287 -2.72 -0.76 0.56
N ILE A 288 -1.43 -0.47 0.78
CA ILE A 288 -0.74 -0.72 2.06
C ILE A 288 -1.42 0.08 3.18
N TRP A 289 -1.66 1.36 2.96
CA TRP A 289 -2.37 2.22 3.92
C TRP A 289 -3.77 1.69 4.23
N ALA A 290 -4.51 1.28 3.21
CA ALA A 290 -5.84 0.71 3.36
C ALA A 290 -5.82 -0.60 4.16
N LEU A 291 -4.85 -1.49 3.90
CA LEU A 291 -4.67 -2.74 4.62
C LEU A 291 -4.36 -2.49 6.10
N ILE A 292 -3.41 -1.60 6.41
CA ILE A 292 -3.07 -1.23 7.79
C ILE A 292 -4.29 -0.67 8.51
N ASN A 293 -5.06 0.23 7.88
CA ASN A 293 -6.27 0.78 8.49
C ASN A 293 -7.33 -0.31 8.74
N ARG A 294 -7.50 -1.26 7.82
CA ARG A 294 -8.47 -2.35 8.01
C ARG A 294 -8.07 -3.28 9.17
N VAL A 295 -6.78 -3.61 9.29
CA VAL A 295 -6.26 -4.40 10.42
C VAL A 295 -6.35 -3.61 11.73
N SER A 296 -6.04 -2.31 11.73
CA SER A 296 -6.20 -1.44 12.89
C SER A 296 -7.67 -1.37 13.35
N THR A 297 -8.62 -1.35 12.39
CA THR A 297 -10.05 -1.41 12.69
C THR A 297 -10.41 -2.76 13.33
N ALA A 298 -9.90 -3.87 12.82
CA ALA A 298 -10.13 -5.18 13.44
C ALA A 298 -9.63 -5.24 14.90
N LEU A 299 -8.44 -4.66 15.16
CA LEU A 299 -7.91 -4.55 16.53
C LEU A 299 -8.81 -3.69 17.44
N LEU A 300 -9.47 -2.66 16.92
CA LEU A 300 -10.36 -1.79 17.68
C LEU A 300 -11.75 -2.42 17.91
N GLU A 301 -12.26 -3.18 16.95
CA GLU A 301 -13.56 -3.83 16.96
C GLU A 301 -13.54 -5.19 17.65
N GLY A 302 -12.39 -5.86 17.68
CA GLY A 302 -12.19 -7.14 18.35
C GLY A 302 -12.49 -7.01 19.84
N CYS A 303 -13.74 -7.19 20.22
CA CYS A 303 -14.16 -7.25 21.61
C CYS A 303 -14.08 -8.72 22.06
N VAL A 304 -13.08 -9.04 22.86
CA VAL A 304 -13.17 -10.22 23.73
C VAL A 304 -14.16 -9.85 24.82
N ILE A 305 -15.40 -10.36 24.72
CA ILE A 305 -16.43 -10.26 25.78
C ILE A 305 -16.06 -11.23 26.91
#